data_c6784a6d8fec18db23a65c88bf1355f3
#
_entry.id   c6784a6d8fec18db23a65c88bf1355f3
#
_cell.length_a   1.000
_cell.length_b   1.000
_cell.length_c   1.000
_cell.angle_alpha   90.00
_cell.angle_beta   90.00
_cell.angle_gamma   90.00
#
_symmetry.space_group_name_H-M   'P 1'
#
loop_
_entity.id
_entity.type
_entity.pdbx_description
1 polymer ?
#
loop_
_entity_poly.entity_id
_entity_poly.type
_entity_poly.pdbx_seq_one_letter_code
_entity_poly.pdbx_strand_id
1 'polypeptide(L)'
;MLDNLNNTTTAARGLRLGVAGPVGTGKSTLIATICRELAAEYEIAVVTNDIYTDEDARLLRAANVLPIERIVAVETGACPHTAIRDDVTPNIIAVEDLERQFHPLDMVIVESGGDNLTATFSPALVDAQIFCIDVAGGGDVARKGGPGIERADLLVVNKIDLAPYVDVDAVQMVADATAARDGLPVLALSQKDHSTIDQLSAWLRQVIASHRAGSYTPQDPGPMAPHFHADEEDHGHGHGHSHSHAH
;
A
#
# COMPACT_ATOMS: atom_id res chain seq x y z
N MET A 1 11.70 29.76 39.34
CA MET A 1 12.39 28.48 39.43
C MET A 1 11.37 27.36 39.09
N LEU A 2 10.75 27.44 37.93
CA LEU A 2 9.71 26.54 37.38
C LEU A 2 9.76 26.53 35.86
N ASP A 3 10.96 26.38 35.27
CA ASP A 3 11.12 26.23 33.82
C ASP A 3 12.12 25.15 33.55
N ASN A 4 11.68 23.89 33.60
CA ASN A 4 12.44 22.73 33.03
C ASN A 4 11.67 21.41 33.14
N LEU A 5 10.41 21.38 32.68
CA LEU A 5 9.64 20.12 32.59
C LEU A 5 8.88 20.03 31.25
N ASN A 6 9.50 20.21 30.11
CA ASN A 6 8.91 19.79 28.82
C ASN A 6 9.99 19.75 27.74
N ASN A 7 10.98 18.90 27.92
CA ASN A 7 11.83 18.47 26.81
C ASN A 7 12.06 16.98 26.88
N THR A 8 10.99 16.20 27.00
CA THR A 8 10.98 14.84 26.53
C THR A 8 10.89 14.92 25.00
N THR A 9 12.05 14.94 24.36
CA THR A 9 12.15 14.59 22.95
C THR A 9 11.58 13.18 22.86
N THR A 10 10.30 13.07 22.47
CA THR A 10 9.72 11.80 22.01
C THR A 10 10.63 11.39 20.86
N ALA A 11 11.39 10.30 21.05
CA ALA A 11 12.16 9.72 19.96
C ALA A 11 11.18 9.57 18.79
N ALA A 12 11.50 10.20 17.65
CA ALA A 12 10.63 10.16 16.49
C ALA A 12 10.39 8.69 16.15
N ARG A 13 9.13 8.28 16.02
CA ARG A 13 8.79 6.91 15.63
C ARG A 13 9.38 6.60 14.24
N GLY A 14 9.51 5.32 13.92
CA GLY A 14 9.94 4.88 12.60
C GLY A 14 8.98 5.33 11.48
N LEU A 15 9.47 5.25 10.25
CA LEU A 15 8.67 5.50 9.05
C LEU A 15 7.57 4.45 8.93
N ARG A 16 6.32 4.85 8.68
CA ARG A 16 5.23 3.96 8.28
C ARG A 16 5.06 4.03 6.76
N LEU A 17 5.39 2.93 6.08
CA LEU A 17 5.36 2.83 4.62
C LEU A 17 4.18 1.99 4.16
N GLY A 18 3.27 2.56 3.37
CA GLY A 18 2.20 1.85 2.70
C GLY A 18 2.66 1.23 1.38
N VAL A 19 2.26 -0.01 1.10
CA VAL A 19 2.46 -0.66 -0.20
C VAL A 19 1.10 -1.12 -0.71
N ALA A 20 0.59 -0.43 -1.74
CA ALA A 20 -0.71 -0.69 -2.37
C ALA A 20 -0.58 -1.11 -3.83
N GLY A 21 -1.69 -1.55 -4.40
CA GLY A 21 -1.80 -1.92 -5.81
C GLY A 21 -2.70 -3.13 -6.04
N PRO A 22 -3.12 -3.39 -7.28
CA PRO A 22 -3.99 -4.50 -7.64
C PRO A 22 -3.46 -5.87 -7.22
N VAL A 23 -4.37 -6.84 -7.14
CA VAL A 23 -4.01 -8.24 -6.90
C VAL A 23 -3.05 -8.72 -8.00
N GLY A 24 -2.04 -9.47 -7.61
CA GLY A 24 -1.09 -10.07 -8.54
C GLY A 24 0.03 -9.15 -9.02
N THR A 25 0.07 -7.87 -8.66
CA THR A 25 1.14 -6.94 -9.06
C THR A 25 2.49 -7.22 -8.39
N GLY A 26 2.52 -8.09 -7.38
CA GLY A 26 3.75 -8.52 -6.70
C GLY A 26 4.11 -7.68 -5.48
N LYS A 27 3.13 -7.10 -4.78
CA LYS A 27 3.34 -6.33 -3.53
C LYS A 27 4.12 -7.13 -2.48
N SER A 28 3.65 -8.33 -2.13
CA SER A 28 4.30 -9.19 -1.12
C SER A 28 5.73 -9.55 -1.51
N THR A 29 6.00 -9.78 -2.82
CA THR A 29 7.35 -10.02 -3.34
C THR A 29 8.21 -8.75 -3.25
N LEU A 30 7.63 -7.58 -3.53
CA LEU A 30 8.28 -6.29 -3.39
C LEU A 30 8.68 -6.04 -1.92
N ILE A 31 7.78 -6.30 -0.99
CA ILE A 31 8.03 -6.19 0.46
C ILE A 31 9.14 -7.15 0.89
N ALA A 32 9.09 -8.41 0.44
CA ALA A 32 10.15 -9.37 0.73
C ALA A 32 11.51 -8.90 0.20
N THR A 33 11.54 -8.25 -0.96
CA THR A 33 12.78 -7.67 -1.52
C THR A 33 13.25 -6.49 -0.68
N ILE A 34 12.37 -5.56 -0.30
CA ILE A 34 12.70 -4.44 0.59
C ILE A 34 13.30 -4.96 1.91
N CYS A 35 12.66 -5.96 2.52
CA CYS A 35 13.17 -6.55 3.77
C CYS A 35 14.53 -7.20 3.56
N ARG A 36 14.75 -7.96 2.48
CA ARG A 36 16.03 -8.62 2.19
C ARG A 36 17.17 -7.63 2.01
N GLU A 37 16.91 -6.52 1.35
CA GLU A 37 17.93 -5.51 1.04
C GLU A 37 18.24 -4.59 2.24
N LEU A 38 17.27 -4.35 3.11
CA LEU A 38 17.38 -3.32 4.12
C LEU A 38 17.41 -3.83 5.57
N ALA A 39 17.02 -5.07 5.86
CA ALA A 39 16.95 -5.57 7.23
C ALA A 39 18.32 -5.74 7.93
N ALA A 40 19.42 -5.68 7.18
CA ALA A 40 20.76 -5.63 7.76
C ALA A 40 21.14 -4.24 8.29
N GLU A 41 20.46 -3.18 7.82
CA GLU A 41 20.74 -1.78 8.15
C GLU A 41 19.64 -1.15 9.02
N TYR A 42 18.40 -1.66 8.92
CA TYR A 42 17.22 -1.07 9.55
C TYR A 42 16.38 -2.12 10.28
N GLU A 43 15.84 -1.73 11.41
CA GLU A 43 14.87 -2.51 12.15
C GLU A 43 13.48 -2.38 11.50
N ILE A 44 13.02 -3.46 10.84
CA ILE A 44 11.81 -3.47 10.03
C ILE A 44 10.77 -4.42 10.64
N ALA A 45 9.49 -4.05 10.54
CA ALA A 45 8.35 -4.91 10.79
C ALA A 45 7.32 -4.76 9.65
N VAL A 46 6.41 -5.73 9.49
CA VAL A 46 5.42 -5.77 8.42
C VAL A 46 4.04 -6.09 8.96
N VAL A 47 3.04 -5.34 8.50
CA VAL A 47 1.62 -5.63 8.66
C VAL A 47 1.06 -5.95 7.27
N THR A 48 0.44 -7.11 7.11
CA THR A 48 -0.27 -7.47 5.87
C THR A 48 -1.77 -7.42 6.09
N ASN A 49 -2.50 -6.96 5.09
CA ASN A 49 -3.95 -6.96 5.07
C ASN A 49 -4.44 -8.00 4.08
N ASP A 50 -5.32 -8.89 4.52
CA ASP A 50 -5.99 -9.85 3.66
C ASP A 50 -7.47 -9.96 4.04
N ILE A 51 -8.30 -10.34 3.06
CA ILE A 51 -9.75 -10.39 3.22
C ILE A 51 -10.16 -11.57 4.10
N TYR A 52 -9.60 -12.77 3.86
CA TYR A 52 -10.01 -14.02 4.51
C TYR A 52 -8.84 -14.94 4.89
N THR A 53 -7.62 -14.59 4.57
CA THR A 53 -6.46 -15.47 4.73
C THR A 53 -5.28 -14.74 5.34
N ASP A 54 -4.24 -15.47 5.70
CA ASP A 54 -2.93 -14.94 6.06
C ASP A 54 -1.88 -15.25 4.98
N GLU A 55 -2.32 -15.42 3.70
CA GLU A 55 -1.46 -15.90 2.62
C GLU A 55 -0.27 -14.99 2.36
N ASP A 56 -0.48 -13.67 2.32
CA ASP A 56 0.61 -12.70 2.15
C ASP A 56 1.59 -12.74 3.32
N ALA A 57 1.10 -12.86 4.55
CA ALA A 57 1.96 -13.07 5.71
C ALA A 57 2.71 -14.42 5.64
N ARG A 58 2.07 -15.48 5.15
CA ARG A 58 2.73 -16.79 4.95
C ARG A 58 3.83 -16.71 3.90
N LEU A 59 3.61 -16.01 2.80
CA LEU A 59 4.62 -15.79 1.77
C LEU A 59 5.84 -15.07 2.34
N LEU A 60 5.64 -14.02 3.12
CA LEU A 60 6.71 -13.27 3.77
C LEU A 60 7.45 -14.11 4.82
N ARG A 61 6.73 -14.87 5.64
CA ARG A 61 7.33 -15.80 6.61
C ARG A 61 8.14 -16.90 5.91
N ALA A 62 7.60 -17.48 4.82
CA ALA A 62 8.29 -18.49 4.03
C ALA A 62 9.55 -17.95 3.33
N ALA A 63 9.56 -16.66 2.97
CA ALA A 63 10.71 -15.99 2.40
C ALA A 63 11.86 -15.79 3.42
N ASN A 64 11.58 -15.96 4.72
CA ASN A 64 12.55 -15.86 5.84
C ASN A 64 13.38 -14.57 5.79
N VAL A 65 12.73 -13.46 5.49
CA VAL A 65 13.37 -12.15 5.35
C VAL A 65 13.37 -11.33 6.65
N LEU A 66 12.48 -11.68 7.58
CA LEU A 66 12.37 -11.11 8.92
C LEU A 66 12.05 -12.21 9.95
N PRO A 67 12.32 -11.99 11.24
CA PRO A 67 11.76 -12.81 12.32
C PRO A 67 10.24 -12.89 12.23
N ILE A 68 9.66 -14.07 12.46
CA ILE A 68 8.22 -14.32 12.26
C ILE A 68 7.35 -13.39 13.09
N GLU A 69 7.78 -13.05 14.31
CA GLU A 69 7.10 -12.16 15.23
C GLU A 69 7.01 -10.71 14.77
N ARG A 70 7.79 -10.33 13.75
CA ARG A 70 7.74 -9.00 13.10
C ARG A 70 6.81 -8.94 11.89
N ILE A 71 6.10 -10.04 11.59
CA ILE A 71 5.15 -10.13 10.48
C ILE A 71 3.77 -10.45 11.04
N VAL A 72 2.87 -9.46 11.03
CA VAL A 72 1.52 -9.55 11.56
C VAL A 72 0.51 -9.48 10.42
N ALA A 73 -0.48 -10.37 10.44
CA ALA A 73 -1.64 -10.32 9.53
C ALA A 73 -2.82 -9.65 10.22
N VAL A 74 -3.49 -8.75 9.52
CA VAL A 74 -4.75 -8.13 9.91
C VAL A 74 -5.84 -8.58 8.96
N GLU A 75 -6.87 -9.23 9.50
CA GLU A 75 -8.06 -9.59 8.72
C GLU A 75 -8.95 -8.36 8.55
N THR A 76 -9.20 -7.97 7.30
CA THR A 76 -9.89 -6.71 6.97
C THR A 76 -11.35 -6.87 6.61
N GLY A 77 -11.87 -8.13 6.61
CA GLY A 77 -13.21 -8.43 6.16
C GLY A 77 -13.42 -8.15 4.65
N ALA A 78 -14.67 -7.94 4.24
CA ALA A 78 -15.05 -7.93 2.83
C ALA A 78 -14.55 -6.71 2.02
N CYS A 79 -14.01 -5.67 2.66
CA CYS A 79 -13.59 -4.44 1.96
C CYS A 79 -12.17 -3.99 2.35
N PRO A 80 -11.13 -4.37 1.60
CA PRO A 80 -9.73 -4.01 1.88
C PRO A 80 -9.47 -2.50 1.90
N HIS A 81 -10.19 -1.72 1.07
CA HIS A 81 -10.05 -0.26 1.03
C HIS A 81 -10.38 0.39 2.37
N THR A 82 -11.44 -0.11 3.03
CA THR A 82 -11.87 0.42 4.33
C THR A 82 -10.73 0.35 5.34
N ALA A 83 -10.01 -0.75 5.40
CA ALA A 83 -8.96 -0.98 6.39
C ALA A 83 -7.73 -0.08 6.23
N ILE A 84 -7.46 0.42 5.04
CA ILE A 84 -6.31 1.30 4.78
C ILE A 84 -6.69 2.77 4.65
N ARG A 85 -7.99 3.10 4.54
CA ARG A 85 -8.44 4.48 4.27
C ARG A 85 -9.51 4.98 5.23
N ASP A 86 -10.60 4.23 5.44
CA ASP A 86 -11.79 4.72 6.15
C ASP A 86 -11.79 4.33 7.63
N ASP A 87 -11.61 3.05 7.94
CA ASP A 87 -11.45 2.53 9.30
C ASP A 87 -10.10 1.85 9.46
N VAL A 88 -9.09 2.66 9.66
CA VAL A 88 -7.70 2.22 9.82
C VAL A 88 -7.38 1.71 11.22
N THR A 89 -8.36 1.70 12.13
CA THR A 89 -8.15 1.36 13.55
C THR A 89 -7.45 0.02 13.75
N PRO A 90 -7.85 -1.10 13.11
CA PRO A 90 -7.16 -2.37 13.29
C PRO A 90 -5.68 -2.32 12.88
N ASN A 91 -5.39 -1.62 11.78
CA ASN A 91 -4.02 -1.46 11.29
C ASN A 91 -3.19 -0.55 12.20
N ILE A 92 -3.76 0.55 12.69
CA ILE A 92 -3.06 1.42 13.66
C ILE A 92 -2.68 0.63 14.91
N ILE A 93 -3.61 -0.16 15.45
CA ILE A 93 -3.34 -1.00 16.63
C ILE A 93 -2.19 -1.97 16.35
N ALA A 94 -2.23 -2.69 15.22
CA ALA A 94 -1.19 -3.64 14.86
C ALA A 94 0.18 -2.97 14.69
N VAL A 95 0.22 -1.81 14.03
CA VAL A 95 1.45 -1.03 13.83
C VAL A 95 2.01 -0.55 15.18
N GLU A 96 1.18 0.04 16.05
CA GLU A 96 1.61 0.53 17.36
C GLU A 96 2.04 -0.59 18.30
N ASP A 97 1.44 -1.78 18.21
CA ASP A 97 1.88 -2.95 18.97
C ASP A 97 3.28 -3.41 18.53
N LEU A 98 3.55 -3.44 17.21
CA LEU A 98 4.88 -3.74 16.68
C LEU A 98 5.90 -2.66 17.09
N GLU A 99 5.56 -1.38 16.98
CA GLU A 99 6.42 -0.27 17.40
C GLU A 99 6.75 -0.34 18.89
N ARG A 100 5.81 -0.77 19.74
CA ARG A 100 6.01 -0.92 21.17
C ARG A 100 6.83 -2.16 21.52
N GLN A 101 6.58 -3.27 20.83
CA GLN A 101 7.24 -4.55 21.11
C GLN A 101 8.70 -4.56 20.67
N PHE A 102 9.01 -3.92 19.51
CA PHE A 102 10.33 -3.96 18.87
C PHE A 102 11.03 -2.60 18.83
N HIS A 103 10.76 -1.74 19.81
CA HIS A 103 11.38 -0.42 19.86
C HIS A 103 12.91 -0.48 20.04
N PRO A 104 13.70 0.30 19.28
CA PRO A 104 13.28 1.18 18.21
C PRO A 104 13.07 0.44 16.88
N LEU A 105 11.97 0.74 16.17
CA LEU A 105 11.81 0.36 14.77
C LEU A 105 12.16 1.54 13.86
N ASP A 106 12.80 1.24 12.75
CA ASP A 106 13.13 2.23 11.72
C ASP A 106 12.02 2.37 10.69
N MET A 107 11.34 1.27 10.41
CA MET A 107 10.25 1.23 9.44
C MET A 107 9.22 0.15 9.78
N VAL A 108 7.93 0.49 9.64
CA VAL A 108 6.84 -0.48 9.57
C VAL A 108 6.22 -0.41 8.19
N ILE A 109 6.16 -1.53 7.48
CA ILE A 109 5.53 -1.64 6.17
C ILE A 109 4.10 -2.14 6.35
N VAL A 110 3.13 -1.47 5.74
CA VAL A 110 1.73 -1.88 5.72
C VAL A 110 1.34 -2.25 4.28
N GLU A 111 1.04 -3.52 4.03
CA GLU A 111 0.58 -4.01 2.74
C GLU A 111 -0.94 -3.89 2.63
N SER A 112 -1.46 -3.41 1.51
CA SER A 112 -2.90 -3.44 1.21
C SER A 112 -3.36 -4.81 0.72
N GLY A 113 -4.63 -5.17 0.96
CA GLY A 113 -5.21 -6.47 0.62
C GLY A 113 -5.47 -6.72 -0.89
N GLY A 114 -4.87 -5.94 -1.77
CA GLY A 114 -5.07 -6.08 -3.22
C GLY A 114 -6.26 -5.28 -3.72
N ASP A 115 -6.02 -4.03 -3.99
CA ASP A 115 -7.03 -3.03 -4.32
C ASP A 115 -7.03 -2.70 -5.82
N ASN A 116 -8.00 -1.89 -6.23
CA ASN A 116 -8.02 -1.31 -7.57
C ASN A 116 -7.09 -0.07 -7.67
N LEU A 117 -7.10 0.62 -8.80
CA LEU A 117 -6.24 1.78 -9.05
C LEU A 117 -6.59 3.02 -8.20
N THR A 118 -7.70 2.98 -7.44
CA THR A 118 -8.13 4.11 -6.60
C THR A 118 -7.62 4.04 -5.16
N ALA A 119 -6.99 2.93 -4.76
CA ALA A 119 -6.53 2.72 -3.40
C ALA A 119 -5.42 3.70 -3.02
N THR A 120 -5.66 4.43 -1.93
CA THR A 120 -4.67 5.27 -1.27
C THR A 120 -4.77 5.05 0.23
N PHE A 121 -3.64 5.10 0.92
CA PHE A 121 -3.62 5.01 2.38
C PHE A 121 -4.09 6.29 3.06
N SER A 122 -4.65 6.14 4.25
CA SER A 122 -4.90 7.26 5.14
C SER A 122 -3.57 7.84 5.66
N PRO A 123 -3.40 9.19 5.66
CA PRO A 123 -2.23 9.82 6.29
C PRO A 123 -2.12 9.56 7.80
N ALA A 124 -3.21 9.11 8.45
CA ALA A 124 -3.16 8.69 9.83
C ALA A 124 -2.45 7.33 10.02
N LEU A 125 -2.42 6.50 8.97
CA LEU A 125 -1.83 5.17 9.02
C LEU A 125 -0.38 5.15 8.52
N VAL A 126 -0.09 5.84 7.41
CA VAL A 126 1.24 5.81 6.79
C VAL A 126 1.78 7.21 6.50
N ASP A 127 3.11 7.33 6.46
CA ASP A 127 3.83 8.56 6.14
C ASP A 127 4.17 8.66 4.66
N ALA A 128 4.45 7.51 4.03
CA ALA A 128 4.81 7.41 2.61
C ALA A 128 4.09 6.21 1.98
N GLN A 129 3.83 6.29 0.68
CA GLN A 129 3.11 5.26 -0.07
C GLN A 129 3.84 4.87 -1.34
N ILE A 130 4.06 3.57 -1.53
CA ILE A 130 4.39 2.95 -2.81
C ILE A 130 3.10 2.41 -3.43
N PHE A 131 2.85 2.71 -4.70
CA PHE A 131 1.81 2.05 -5.46
C PHE A 131 2.43 1.15 -6.53
N CYS A 132 2.00 -0.10 -6.61
CA CYS A 132 2.56 -1.11 -7.49
C CYS A 132 1.56 -1.48 -8.59
N ILE A 133 1.96 -1.26 -9.84
CA ILE A 133 1.33 -1.83 -11.04
C ILE A 133 2.31 -2.77 -11.72
N ASP A 134 1.88 -3.60 -12.67
CA ASP A 134 2.79 -4.46 -13.42
C ASP A 134 2.47 -4.52 -14.90
N VAL A 135 3.41 -5.00 -15.69
CA VAL A 135 3.24 -5.09 -17.16
C VAL A 135 2.17 -6.11 -17.57
N ALA A 136 1.89 -7.13 -16.74
CA ALA A 136 0.86 -8.13 -17.05
C ALA A 136 -0.56 -7.58 -16.90
N GLY A 137 -0.75 -6.46 -16.20
CA GLY A 137 -2.02 -5.74 -16.12
C GLY A 137 -2.42 -5.02 -17.40
N GLY A 138 -1.51 -4.94 -18.39
CA GLY A 138 -1.69 -4.26 -19.68
C GLY A 138 -1.02 -2.90 -19.74
N GLY A 139 -0.50 -2.55 -20.92
CA GLY A 139 0.27 -1.32 -21.13
C GLY A 139 -0.51 -0.03 -20.96
N ASP A 140 -1.85 -0.09 -20.98
CA ASP A 140 -2.75 1.06 -20.83
C ASP A 140 -3.11 1.38 -19.36
N VAL A 141 -2.74 0.54 -18.40
CA VAL A 141 -3.05 0.74 -16.98
C VAL A 141 -2.50 2.08 -16.47
N ALA A 142 -1.28 2.42 -16.84
CA ALA A 142 -0.66 3.69 -16.44
C ALA A 142 -1.43 4.92 -16.98
N ARG A 143 -1.93 4.85 -18.22
CA ARG A 143 -2.74 5.94 -18.85
C ARG A 143 -4.14 6.05 -18.28
N LYS A 144 -4.72 4.94 -17.80
CA LYS A 144 -6.04 4.97 -17.16
C LYS A 144 -6.02 5.82 -15.90
N GLY A 145 -4.85 5.98 -15.29
CA GLY A 145 -4.69 6.82 -14.11
C GLY A 145 -5.40 6.26 -12.88
N GLY A 146 -5.65 7.15 -11.95
CA GLY A 146 -6.32 6.90 -10.68
C GLY A 146 -5.46 7.34 -9.50
N PRO A 147 -6.09 7.66 -8.35
CA PRO A 147 -5.40 8.23 -7.20
C PRO A 147 -4.17 7.43 -6.73
N GLY A 148 -4.20 6.11 -6.81
CA GLY A 148 -3.05 5.27 -6.47
C GLY A 148 -1.85 5.52 -7.39
N ILE A 149 -2.10 5.62 -8.70
CA ILE A 149 -1.05 5.90 -9.69
C ILE A 149 -0.57 7.35 -9.57
N GLU A 150 -1.48 8.30 -9.49
CA GLU A 150 -1.17 9.73 -9.59
C GLU A 150 -0.55 10.31 -8.32
N ARG A 151 -0.89 9.78 -7.14
CA ARG A 151 -0.64 10.41 -5.84
C ARG A 151 0.28 9.66 -4.88
N ALA A 152 0.67 8.42 -5.19
CA ALA A 152 1.65 7.71 -4.37
C ALA A 152 3.00 8.42 -4.39
N ASP A 153 3.77 8.37 -3.31
CA ASP A 153 5.12 8.94 -3.25
C ASP A 153 6.06 8.29 -4.27
N LEU A 154 5.90 6.99 -4.50
CA LEU A 154 6.58 6.23 -5.55
C LEU A 154 5.59 5.34 -6.30
N LEU A 155 5.59 5.39 -7.63
CA LEU A 155 4.95 4.38 -8.46
C LEU A 155 5.98 3.35 -8.91
N VAL A 156 5.69 2.07 -8.69
CA VAL A 156 6.50 0.95 -9.20
C VAL A 156 5.77 0.29 -10.36
N VAL A 157 6.39 0.30 -11.54
CA VAL A 157 6.01 -0.54 -12.70
C VAL A 157 6.81 -1.82 -12.60
N ASN A 158 6.19 -2.86 -12.05
CA ASN A 158 6.84 -4.12 -11.69
C ASN A 158 6.87 -5.12 -12.84
N LYS A 159 7.69 -6.17 -12.67
CA LYS A 159 7.81 -7.32 -13.59
C LYS A 159 8.18 -6.92 -15.02
N ILE A 160 8.97 -5.86 -15.21
CA ILE A 160 9.34 -5.38 -16.55
C ILE A 160 10.05 -6.45 -17.39
N ASP A 161 10.66 -7.46 -16.77
CA ASP A 161 11.23 -8.62 -17.44
C ASP A 161 10.18 -9.51 -18.15
N LEU A 162 8.91 -9.40 -17.78
CA LEU A 162 7.80 -10.10 -18.43
C LEU A 162 7.22 -9.35 -19.63
N ALA A 163 7.54 -8.09 -19.82
CA ALA A 163 6.96 -7.25 -20.88
C ALA A 163 6.99 -7.90 -22.28
N PRO A 164 8.11 -8.56 -22.72
CA PRO A 164 8.14 -9.24 -24.02
C PRO A 164 7.18 -10.44 -24.14
N TYR A 165 6.75 -11.00 -23.02
CA TYR A 165 5.87 -12.19 -23.00
C TYR A 165 4.39 -11.83 -22.95
N VAL A 166 4.07 -10.58 -22.64
CA VAL A 166 2.68 -10.06 -22.53
C VAL A 166 2.38 -8.98 -23.58
N ASP A 167 3.26 -8.83 -24.58
CA ASP A 167 3.15 -7.86 -25.68
C ASP A 167 2.93 -6.42 -25.18
N VAL A 168 3.70 -6.02 -24.16
CA VAL A 168 3.67 -4.66 -23.58
C VAL A 168 5.01 -3.99 -23.80
N ASP A 169 4.97 -2.74 -24.27
CA ASP A 169 6.14 -1.87 -24.26
C ASP A 169 6.33 -1.25 -22.87
N ALA A 170 7.26 -1.80 -22.10
CA ALA A 170 7.55 -1.33 -20.74
C ALA A 170 8.10 0.12 -20.74
N VAL A 171 8.83 0.54 -21.78
CA VAL A 171 9.37 1.89 -21.90
C VAL A 171 8.22 2.89 -22.09
N GLN A 172 7.26 2.55 -22.97
CA GLN A 172 6.09 3.38 -23.17
C GLN A 172 5.20 3.43 -21.91
N MET A 173 5.00 2.29 -21.23
CA MET A 173 4.23 2.24 -19.98
C MET A 173 4.84 3.12 -18.89
N VAL A 174 6.17 3.14 -18.74
CA VAL A 174 6.87 4.02 -17.80
C VAL A 174 6.75 5.49 -18.21
N ALA A 175 6.82 5.79 -19.51
CA ALA A 175 6.64 7.15 -20.03
C ALA A 175 5.21 7.66 -19.75
N ASP A 176 4.18 6.83 -20.00
CA ASP A 176 2.78 7.14 -19.71
C ASP A 176 2.57 7.36 -18.20
N ALA A 177 3.15 6.50 -17.37
CA ALA A 177 3.12 6.64 -15.91
C ALA A 177 3.75 7.95 -15.44
N THR A 178 4.91 8.31 -16.01
CA THR A 178 5.62 9.55 -15.67
C THR A 178 4.80 10.78 -16.06
N ALA A 179 4.17 10.75 -17.23
CA ALA A 179 3.31 11.83 -17.70
C ALA A 179 2.06 12.05 -16.83
N ALA A 180 1.53 10.99 -16.21
CA ALA A 180 0.34 11.05 -15.35
C ALA A 180 0.64 11.59 -13.92
N ARG A 181 1.90 11.82 -13.54
CA ARG A 181 2.31 12.00 -12.14
C ARG A 181 2.92 13.36 -11.78
N ASP A 182 2.83 14.36 -12.65
CA ASP A 182 3.34 15.74 -12.38
C ASP A 182 4.76 15.78 -11.77
N GLY A 183 5.66 14.88 -12.22
CA GLY A 183 7.04 14.81 -11.78
C GLY A 183 7.30 13.94 -10.54
N LEU A 184 6.30 13.29 -9.98
CA LEU A 184 6.51 12.30 -8.93
C LEU A 184 7.25 11.07 -9.45
N PRO A 185 8.10 10.41 -8.64
CA PRO A 185 9.00 9.36 -9.11
C PRO A 185 8.25 8.10 -9.60
N VAL A 186 8.74 7.56 -10.71
CA VAL A 186 8.34 6.26 -11.27
C VAL A 186 9.57 5.36 -11.33
N LEU A 187 9.45 4.14 -10.88
CA LEU A 187 10.49 3.13 -10.92
C LEU A 187 10.04 1.92 -11.73
N ALA A 188 10.79 1.61 -12.79
CA ALA A 188 10.67 0.33 -13.48
C ALA A 188 11.42 -0.74 -12.70
N LEU A 189 10.74 -1.83 -12.30
CA LEU A 189 11.33 -2.84 -11.43
C LEU A 189 11.26 -4.24 -12.05
N SER A 190 12.38 -4.96 -11.98
CA SER A 190 12.45 -6.41 -12.14
C SER A 190 13.13 -7.03 -10.93
N GLN A 191 12.52 -8.07 -10.36
CA GLN A 191 13.14 -8.85 -9.29
C GLN A 191 14.39 -9.64 -9.74
N LYS A 192 14.64 -9.69 -11.05
CA LYS A 192 15.81 -10.34 -11.67
C LYS A 192 16.94 -9.37 -12.00
N ASP A 193 16.70 -8.07 -11.87
CA ASP A 193 17.68 -7.03 -12.18
C ASP A 193 18.05 -6.23 -10.92
N HIS A 194 19.23 -6.53 -10.38
CA HIS A 194 19.72 -5.89 -9.16
C HIS A 194 19.82 -4.36 -9.30
N SER A 195 20.09 -3.83 -10.50
CA SER A 195 20.18 -2.37 -10.68
C SER A 195 18.88 -1.64 -10.41
N THR A 196 17.74 -2.30 -10.68
CA THR A 196 16.42 -1.75 -10.38
C THR A 196 16.08 -1.86 -8.89
N ILE A 197 16.55 -2.93 -8.24
CA ILE A 197 16.42 -3.14 -6.79
C ILE A 197 17.26 -2.10 -6.03
N ASP A 198 18.48 -1.81 -6.50
CA ASP A 198 19.35 -0.78 -5.92
C ASP A 198 18.70 0.61 -5.95
N GLN A 199 17.98 0.95 -7.04
CA GLN A 199 17.24 2.20 -7.15
C GLN A 199 16.10 2.29 -6.12
N LEU A 200 15.34 1.20 -5.94
CA LEU A 200 14.30 1.12 -4.92
C LEU A 200 14.90 1.32 -3.52
N SER A 201 15.97 0.61 -3.23
CA SER A 201 16.67 0.68 -1.94
C SER A 201 17.24 2.07 -1.67
N ALA A 202 17.78 2.73 -2.69
CA ALA A 202 18.27 4.10 -2.58
C ALA A 202 17.16 5.10 -2.28
N TRP A 203 15.99 4.97 -2.96
CA TRP A 203 14.82 5.79 -2.68
C TRP A 203 14.34 5.60 -1.23
N LEU A 204 14.24 4.36 -0.75
CA LEU A 204 13.81 4.06 0.61
C LEU A 204 14.77 4.64 1.65
N ARG A 205 16.08 4.50 1.47
CA ARG A 205 17.08 5.10 2.37
C ARG A 205 16.92 6.62 2.44
N GLN A 206 16.65 7.27 1.31
CA GLN A 206 16.41 8.70 1.28
C GLN A 206 15.13 9.09 2.05
N VAL A 207 14.03 8.34 1.87
CA VAL A 207 12.76 8.59 2.59
C VAL A 207 12.96 8.40 4.09
N ILE A 208 13.58 7.30 4.53
CA ILE A 208 13.87 7.04 5.95
C ILE A 208 14.73 8.17 6.55
N ALA A 209 15.78 8.59 5.83
CA ALA A 209 16.67 9.67 6.30
C ALA A 209 15.92 11.00 6.42
N SER A 210 15.09 11.35 5.44
CA SER A 210 14.29 12.58 5.45
C SER A 210 13.22 12.55 6.54
N HIS A 211 12.58 11.40 6.76
CA HIS A 211 11.60 11.21 7.84
C HIS A 211 12.26 11.40 9.21
N ARG A 212 13.41 10.77 9.46
CA ARG A 212 14.19 10.92 10.70
C ARG A 212 14.65 12.37 10.95
N ALA A 213 14.95 13.11 9.87
CA ALA A 213 15.33 14.52 9.93
C ALA A 213 14.12 15.45 10.12
N GLY A 214 12.89 14.95 10.07
CA GLY A 214 11.66 15.76 10.10
C GLY A 214 11.47 16.66 8.87
N SER A 215 12.13 16.33 7.77
CA SER A 215 12.09 17.09 6.49
C SER A 215 11.27 16.37 5.40
N TYR A 216 10.78 15.17 5.67
CA TYR A 216 9.91 14.46 4.72
C TYR A 216 8.52 15.09 4.66
N THR A 217 8.05 15.35 3.46
CA THR A 217 6.69 15.87 3.22
C THR A 217 5.91 14.80 2.44
N PRO A 218 4.91 14.15 3.06
CA PRO A 218 4.05 13.17 2.40
C PRO A 218 3.27 13.78 1.23
N GLN A 219 2.97 12.99 0.22
CA GLN A 219 2.04 13.37 -0.83
C GLN A 219 0.61 13.39 -0.29
N ASP A 220 -0.20 14.33 -0.79
CA ASP A 220 -1.63 14.37 -0.49
C ASP A 220 -2.34 13.21 -1.23
N PRO A 221 -2.92 12.23 -0.53
CA PRO A 221 -3.60 11.11 -1.17
C PRO A 221 -4.91 11.52 -1.86
N GLY A 222 -5.30 12.78 -1.77
CA GLY A 222 -6.54 13.31 -2.32
C GLY A 222 -7.79 12.99 -1.50
N PRO A 223 -8.96 13.46 -1.95
CA PRO A 223 -10.22 13.18 -1.27
C PRO A 223 -10.56 11.68 -1.29
N MET A 224 -11.30 11.22 -0.28
CA MET A 224 -11.88 9.87 -0.31
C MET A 224 -12.81 9.75 -1.50
N ALA A 225 -12.74 8.62 -2.23
CA ALA A 225 -13.71 8.33 -3.27
C ALA A 225 -15.10 8.23 -2.64
N PRO A 226 -16.14 8.84 -3.22
CA PRO A 226 -17.49 8.68 -2.71
C PRO A 226 -17.86 7.19 -2.78
N HIS A 227 -18.26 6.61 -1.64
CA HIS A 227 -18.82 5.27 -1.61
C HIS A 227 -20.25 5.35 -2.16
N PHE A 228 -20.44 4.90 -3.39
CA PHE A 228 -21.75 4.58 -3.88
C PHE A 228 -22.13 3.21 -3.32
N HIS A 229 -22.88 3.19 -2.24
CA HIS A 229 -23.71 2.05 -1.97
C HIS A 229 -24.74 2.02 -3.09
N ALA A 230 -24.69 1.02 -3.96
CA ALA A 230 -25.83 0.71 -4.81
C ALA A 230 -26.95 0.36 -3.83
N ASP A 231 -27.92 1.27 -3.69
CA ASP A 231 -29.13 0.99 -2.95
C ASP A 231 -29.70 -0.29 -3.54
N GLU A 232 -29.89 -1.31 -2.68
CA GLU A 232 -30.62 -2.51 -3.06
C GLU A 232 -31.96 -2.03 -3.58
N GLU A 233 -32.22 -2.23 -4.88
CA GLU A 233 -33.50 -1.96 -5.47
C GLU A 233 -34.53 -2.79 -4.70
N ASP A 234 -35.34 -2.09 -3.92
CA ASP A 234 -36.51 -2.63 -3.23
C ASP A 234 -37.48 -3.19 -4.28
N HIS A 235 -37.36 -4.49 -4.56
CA HIS A 235 -38.34 -5.23 -5.35
C HIS A 235 -39.60 -5.38 -4.55
N GLY A 236 -40.38 -4.30 -4.46
CA GLY A 236 -41.73 -4.29 -3.94
C GLY A 236 -42.63 -5.22 -4.75
N HIS A 237 -42.78 -6.45 -4.32
CA HIS A 237 -43.83 -7.35 -4.81
C HIS A 237 -45.20 -6.86 -4.31
N GLY A 238 -45.81 -5.98 -5.11
CA GLY A 238 -47.22 -5.60 -4.93
C GLY A 238 -48.15 -6.74 -5.36
N HIS A 239 -48.58 -7.56 -4.43
CA HIS A 239 -49.71 -8.48 -4.61
C HIS A 239 -51.03 -7.71 -4.50
N GLY A 240 -51.52 -7.21 -5.62
CA GLY A 240 -52.88 -6.68 -5.74
C GLY A 240 -53.89 -7.83 -5.90
N HIS A 241 -54.54 -8.22 -4.84
CA HIS A 241 -55.76 -9.05 -4.93
C HIS A 241 -56.97 -8.14 -5.09
N SER A 242 -57.49 -8.04 -6.31
CA SER A 242 -58.83 -7.47 -6.57
C SER A 242 -59.88 -8.57 -6.52
N HIS A 243 -60.70 -8.61 -5.48
CA HIS A 243 -61.96 -9.37 -5.49
C HIS A 243 -63.04 -8.45 -6.07
N SER A 244 -63.54 -8.77 -7.27
CA SER A 244 -64.79 -8.24 -7.78
C SER A 244 -65.90 -9.24 -7.55
N HIS A 245 -66.85 -8.90 -6.65
CA HIS A 245 -68.19 -9.53 -6.62
C HIS A 245 -69.07 -8.78 -7.62
N ALA A 246 -69.65 -9.51 -8.55
CA ALA A 246 -70.78 -9.05 -9.33
C ALA A 246 -71.91 -10.10 -9.22
N HIS A 247 -73.13 -9.60 -9.05
CA HIS A 247 -74.40 -10.30 -9.05
C HIS A 247 -74.76 -10.93 -10.39
#